data_e64ad46f5b76fe7988157a5bc7c380d0
#
_entry.id   e64ad46f5b76fe7988157a5bc7c380d0
#
_cell.length_a   1.000
_cell.length_b   1.000
_cell.length_c   1.000
_cell.angle_alpha   90.00
_cell.angle_beta   90.00
_cell.angle_gamma   90.00
#
_symmetry.space_group_name_H-M   'P 1'
#
loop_
_entity.id
_entity.type
_entity.pdbx_description
1 polymer ?
#
loop_
_entity_poly.entity_id
_entity_poly.type
_entity_poly.pdbx_seq_one_letter_code
_entity_poly.pdbx_strand_id
1 'polypeptide(L)'
;GELRKMLTAIGSTRRWRSLKRLLNKEKREQDLQDERRIIAPLMLACMNMARKKTGALIAIQQGIDLTPFAHTGEVFRAEVNARLVENIFFKNSPLHDGAMVIADNSIIAAGCILPVAYNTDLNKDLGLRHRSALGLSQETDAKIIIISEERGRISFAYRGEIHQDITTDELQLLLEG
;
A
#
# COMPACT_ATOMS: atom_id res chain seq x y z
N GLY A 1 35.72 -15.42 12.37
CA GLY A 1 36.38 -16.00 11.23
C GLY A 1 37.26 -15.00 10.46
N GLU A 2 38.11 -15.52 9.64
CA GLU A 2 39.05 -14.72 8.80
C GLU A 2 38.32 -13.82 7.80
N LEU A 3 37.18 -14.26 7.27
CA LEU A 3 36.31 -13.47 6.38
C LEU A 3 35.82 -12.18 7.06
N ARG A 4 35.51 -12.27 8.34
CA ARG A 4 35.04 -11.12 9.12
C ARG A 4 36.16 -10.12 9.37
N LYS A 5 37.39 -10.62 9.59
CA LYS A 5 38.62 -9.80 9.74
C LYS A 5 38.98 -9.14 8.41
N MET A 6 38.89 -9.86 7.30
CA MET A 6 39.10 -9.31 5.94
C MET A 6 38.08 -8.23 5.60
N LEU A 7 36.79 -8.44 5.87
CA LEU A 7 35.74 -7.45 5.65
C LEU A 7 35.93 -6.21 6.51
N THR A 8 36.43 -6.36 7.76
CA THR A 8 36.71 -5.23 8.65
C THR A 8 37.93 -4.44 8.19
N ALA A 9 38.97 -5.13 7.71
CA ALA A 9 40.18 -4.49 7.15
C ALA A 9 39.91 -3.76 5.83
N ILE A 10 39.09 -4.32 4.95
CA ILE A 10 38.66 -3.72 3.70
C ILE A 10 37.68 -2.55 3.96
N GLY A 11 36.85 -2.64 5.00
CA GLY A 11 35.91 -1.60 5.41
C GLY A 11 36.54 -0.30 5.88
N SER A 12 37.84 -0.31 6.23
CA SER A 12 38.61 0.87 6.64
C SER A 12 39.24 1.63 5.47
N THR A 13 39.28 1.05 4.27
CA THR A 13 39.87 1.68 3.09
C THR A 13 38.87 2.62 2.38
N ARG A 14 39.39 3.72 1.82
CA ARG A 14 38.64 4.71 1.03
C ARG A 14 37.89 4.06 -0.14
N ARG A 15 38.48 3.00 -0.72
CA ARG A 15 37.93 2.20 -1.82
C ARG A 15 36.66 1.47 -1.42
N TRP A 16 36.62 0.89 -0.22
CA TRP A 16 35.49 0.14 0.30
C TRP A 16 34.28 1.08 0.60
N ARG A 17 34.56 2.26 1.12
CA ARG A 17 33.52 3.28 1.35
C ARG A 17 32.88 3.75 0.04
N SER A 18 33.67 3.92 -1.01
CA SER A 18 33.16 4.28 -2.34
C SER A 18 32.33 3.16 -2.95
N LEU A 19 32.78 1.90 -2.84
CA LEU A 19 32.03 0.72 -3.31
C LEU A 19 30.70 0.56 -2.57
N LYS A 20 30.73 0.73 -1.25
CA LYS A 20 29.53 0.65 -0.42
C LYS A 20 28.50 1.75 -0.77
N ARG A 21 28.97 2.95 -1.08
CA ARG A 21 28.11 4.05 -1.56
C ARG A 21 27.47 3.73 -2.92
N LEU A 22 28.24 3.17 -3.84
CA LEU A 22 27.73 2.77 -5.17
C LEU A 22 26.68 1.65 -5.05
N LEU A 23 26.97 0.61 -4.29
CA LEU A 23 26.03 -0.49 -4.04
C LEU A 23 24.74 -0.02 -3.36
N ASN A 24 24.86 0.88 -2.38
CA ASN A 24 23.69 1.45 -1.72
C ASN A 24 22.88 2.36 -2.65
N LYS A 25 23.53 3.06 -3.57
CA LYS A 25 22.88 3.89 -4.58
C LYS A 25 22.12 3.05 -5.59
N GLU A 26 22.76 2.00 -6.13
CA GLU A 26 22.12 1.06 -7.06
C GLU A 26 20.92 0.35 -6.43
N LYS A 27 21.07 -0.11 -5.17
CA LYS A 27 19.99 -0.72 -4.42
C LYS A 27 18.83 0.26 -4.21
N ARG A 28 19.11 1.51 -3.89
CA ARG A 28 18.10 2.56 -3.74
C ARG A 28 17.36 2.86 -5.04
N GLU A 29 18.09 2.93 -6.15
CA GLU A 29 17.49 3.18 -7.46
C GLU A 29 16.62 2.00 -7.90
N GLN A 30 17.04 0.77 -7.60
CA GLN A 30 16.28 -0.43 -7.88
C GLN A 30 15.03 -0.54 -7.01
N ASP A 31 15.14 -0.25 -5.72
CA ASP A 31 13.99 -0.20 -4.79
C ASP A 31 12.98 0.86 -5.25
N LEU A 32 13.43 2.03 -5.67
CA LEU A 32 12.57 3.08 -6.21
C LEU A 32 11.90 2.70 -7.53
N GLN A 33 12.60 1.99 -8.41
CA GLN A 33 12.02 1.49 -9.65
C GLN A 33 10.99 0.39 -9.37
N ASP A 34 11.24 -0.48 -8.41
CA ASP A 34 10.33 -1.54 -8.01
C ASP A 34 9.05 -0.96 -7.36
N GLU A 35 9.19 0.04 -6.51
CA GLU A 35 8.04 0.78 -5.95
C GLU A 35 7.19 1.43 -7.05
N ARG A 36 7.82 2.00 -8.07
CA ARG A 36 7.11 2.60 -9.21
C ARG A 36 6.38 1.57 -10.09
N ARG A 37 6.87 0.33 -10.14
CA ARG A 37 6.25 -0.73 -10.94
C ARG A 37 4.82 -1.05 -10.54
N ILE A 38 4.47 -0.89 -9.26
CA ILE A 38 3.12 -1.17 -8.78
C ILE A 38 2.15 -0.02 -9.07
N ILE A 39 2.66 1.20 -9.26
CA ILE A 39 1.81 2.40 -9.36
C ILE A 39 0.92 2.34 -10.59
N ALA A 40 1.46 2.04 -11.76
CA ALA A 40 0.68 2.00 -13.00
C ALA A 40 -0.44 0.97 -12.97
N PRO A 41 -0.21 -0.31 -12.64
CA PRO A 41 -1.29 -1.29 -12.57
C PRO A 41 -2.29 -0.98 -11.44
N LEU A 42 -1.84 -0.45 -10.33
CA LEU A 42 -2.71 -0.04 -9.23
C LEU A 42 -3.61 1.13 -9.62
N MET A 43 -3.05 2.13 -10.27
CA MET A 43 -3.80 3.28 -10.81
C MET A 43 -4.87 2.83 -11.81
N LEU A 44 -4.52 1.94 -12.73
CA LEU A 44 -5.46 1.41 -13.72
C LEU A 44 -6.61 0.66 -13.03
N ALA A 45 -6.32 -0.17 -12.05
CA ALA A 45 -7.35 -0.87 -11.27
C ALA A 45 -8.27 0.13 -10.56
N CYS A 46 -7.71 1.13 -9.89
CA CYS A 46 -8.49 2.15 -9.18
C CYS A 46 -9.40 2.95 -10.12
N MET A 47 -8.89 3.36 -11.27
CA MET A 47 -9.68 4.07 -12.29
C MET A 47 -10.84 3.21 -12.80
N ASN A 48 -10.59 1.95 -13.09
CA ASN A 48 -11.62 1.02 -13.56
C ASN A 48 -12.67 0.73 -12.47
N MET A 49 -12.24 0.51 -11.25
CA MET A 49 -13.15 0.27 -10.12
C MET A 49 -13.98 1.52 -9.78
N ALA A 50 -13.41 2.70 -9.83
CA ALA A 50 -14.13 3.96 -9.63
C ALA A 50 -15.22 4.15 -10.69
N ARG A 51 -14.87 3.93 -11.95
CA ARG A 51 -15.83 4.03 -13.06
C ARG A 51 -17.00 3.05 -12.93
N LYS A 52 -16.72 1.82 -12.48
CA LYS A 52 -17.73 0.75 -12.30
C LYS A 52 -18.42 0.82 -10.94
N LYS A 53 -18.05 1.77 -10.09
CA LYS A 53 -18.52 1.87 -8.70
C LYS A 53 -18.30 0.58 -7.90
N THR A 54 -17.12 -0.01 -8.05
CA THR A 54 -16.68 -1.16 -7.27
C THR A 54 -16.00 -0.67 -6.00
N GLY A 55 -16.58 -0.97 -4.85
CA GLY A 55 -15.99 -0.61 -3.56
C GLY A 55 -14.67 -1.33 -3.32
N ALA A 56 -13.66 -0.61 -2.83
CA ALA A 56 -12.34 -1.16 -2.58
C ALA A 56 -11.66 -0.48 -1.39
N LEU A 57 -10.81 -1.24 -0.72
CA LEU A 57 -9.99 -0.79 0.40
C LEU A 57 -8.60 -1.42 0.25
N ILE A 58 -7.60 -0.61 -0.03
CA ILE A 58 -6.24 -1.07 -0.34
C ILE A 58 -5.24 -0.38 0.60
N ALA A 59 -4.56 -1.18 1.41
CA ALA A 59 -3.52 -0.70 2.33
C ALA A 59 -2.13 -1.04 1.77
N ILE A 60 -1.29 -0.02 1.61
CA ILE A 60 0.07 -0.16 1.06
C ILE A 60 1.06 0.09 2.19
N GLN A 61 1.81 -0.95 2.55
CA GLN A 61 2.82 -0.89 3.60
C GLN A 61 3.91 0.12 3.26
N GLN A 62 4.28 0.93 4.24
CA GLN A 62 5.42 1.82 4.20
C GLN A 62 6.49 1.31 5.18
N GLY A 63 6.85 2.09 6.21
CA GLY A 63 7.83 1.69 7.20
C GLY A 63 7.32 0.70 8.26
N ILE A 64 6.05 0.81 8.64
CA ILE A 64 5.44 -0.03 9.67
C ILE A 64 4.90 -1.31 9.04
N ASP A 65 5.26 -2.46 9.59
CA ASP A 65 4.85 -3.78 9.13
C ASP A 65 3.34 -3.99 9.25
N LEU A 66 2.68 -4.34 8.15
CA LEU A 66 1.25 -4.64 8.11
C LEU A 66 0.93 -6.14 8.27
N THR A 67 1.92 -6.99 8.50
CA THR A 67 1.71 -8.44 8.66
C THR A 67 0.64 -8.79 9.70
N PRO A 68 0.53 -8.11 10.86
CA PRO A 68 -0.54 -8.40 11.81
C PRO A 68 -1.95 -8.22 11.22
N PHE A 69 -2.14 -7.26 10.34
CA PHE A 69 -3.41 -7.03 9.66
C PHE A 69 -3.62 -7.99 8.50
N ALA A 70 -2.55 -8.32 7.76
CA ALA A 70 -2.58 -9.31 6.69
C ALA A 70 -3.07 -10.67 7.16
N HIS A 71 -2.67 -11.10 8.34
CA HIS A 71 -3.04 -12.39 8.93
C HIS A 71 -4.52 -12.47 9.35
N THR A 72 -5.25 -11.37 9.37
CA THR A 72 -6.70 -11.39 9.62
C THR A 72 -7.52 -11.83 8.41
N GLY A 73 -6.92 -11.81 7.23
CA GLY A 73 -7.55 -12.24 5.96
C GLY A 73 -6.89 -13.48 5.38
N GLU A 74 -7.07 -13.65 4.09
CA GLU A 74 -6.42 -14.70 3.32
C GLU A 74 -5.02 -14.25 2.89
N VAL A 75 -4.00 -14.98 3.34
CA VAL A 75 -2.59 -14.68 3.06
C VAL A 75 -2.16 -15.42 1.79
N PHE A 76 -1.63 -14.69 0.84
CA PHE A 76 -1.06 -15.22 -0.40
C PHE A 76 -0.04 -14.21 -0.94
N ARG A 77 0.68 -14.57 -1.96
CA ARG A 77 1.62 -13.65 -2.62
C ARG A 77 1.32 -13.59 -4.11
N ALA A 78 1.05 -12.41 -4.61
CA ALA A 78 0.76 -12.18 -6.02
C ALA A 78 1.32 -10.85 -6.50
N GLU A 79 1.64 -10.81 -7.78
CA GLU A 79 2.00 -9.57 -8.45
C GLU A 79 0.84 -8.57 -8.46
N VAL A 80 1.13 -7.29 -8.32
CA VAL A 80 0.12 -6.25 -8.47
C VAL A 80 -0.25 -6.14 -9.95
N ASN A 81 -1.43 -6.61 -10.28
CA ASN A 81 -1.98 -6.64 -11.62
C ASN A 81 -3.39 -6.05 -11.59
N ALA A 82 -3.71 -5.18 -12.54
CA ALA A 82 -4.99 -4.48 -12.54
C ALA A 82 -6.20 -5.43 -12.53
N ARG A 83 -6.18 -6.46 -13.35
CA ARG A 83 -7.29 -7.44 -13.44
C ARG A 83 -7.43 -8.26 -12.16
N LEU A 84 -6.31 -8.63 -11.52
CA LEU A 84 -6.34 -9.36 -10.26
C LEU A 84 -6.93 -8.50 -9.15
N VAL A 85 -6.51 -7.25 -9.04
CA VAL A 85 -7.06 -6.29 -8.06
C VAL A 85 -8.57 -6.12 -8.27
N GLU A 86 -9.01 -5.90 -9.49
CA GLU A 86 -10.43 -5.78 -9.82
C GLU A 86 -11.22 -7.05 -9.50
N ASN A 87 -10.64 -8.23 -9.74
CA ASN A 87 -11.26 -9.52 -9.41
C ASN A 87 -11.41 -9.72 -7.89
N ILE A 88 -10.42 -9.33 -7.11
CA ILE A 88 -10.48 -9.44 -5.65
C ILE A 88 -11.65 -8.60 -5.10
N PHE A 89 -11.86 -7.41 -5.63
CA PHE A 89 -12.93 -6.52 -5.19
C PHE A 89 -14.25 -6.71 -5.93
N PHE A 90 -14.33 -7.65 -6.85
CA PHE A 90 -15.58 -7.98 -7.51
C PHE A 90 -16.64 -8.35 -6.48
N LYS A 91 -17.84 -7.77 -6.61
CA LYS A 91 -18.89 -7.81 -5.58
C LYS A 91 -19.27 -9.21 -5.12
N ASN A 92 -19.16 -10.21 -5.99
CA ASN A 92 -19.47 -11.60 -5.67
C ASN A 92 -18.24 -12.44 -5.30
N SER A 93 -17.06 -11.82 -5.25
CA SER A 93 -15.82 -12.48 -4.81
C SER A 93 -15.86 -12.72 -3.30
N PRO A 94 -15.43 -13.88 -2.81
CA PRO A 94 -15.29 -14.11 -1.36
C PRO A 94 -14.32 -13.16 -0.65
N LEU A 95 -13.43 -12.52 -1.40
CA LEU A 95 -12.38 -11.65 -0.87
C LEU A 95 -12.69 -10.15 -0.98
N HIS A 96 -13.84 -9.77 -1.53
CA HIS A 96 -14.18 -8.37 -1.76
C HIS A 96 -14.47 -7.60 -0.47
N ASP A 97 -14.93 -8.28 0.56
CA ASP A 97 -15.23 -7.69 1.85
C ASP A 97 -13.97 -7.66 2.71
N GLY A 98 -13.51 -6.47 3.02
CA GLY A 98 -12.27 -6.23 3.73
C GLY A 98 -11.22 -5.53 2.89
N ALA A 99 -9.99 -5.50 3.41
CA ALA A 99 -8.87 -4.80 2.81
C ALA A 99 -7.91 -5.75 2.09
N MET A 100 -7.37 -5.26 0.97
CA MET A 100 -6.19 -5.83 0.35
C MET A 100 -4.95 -5.18 0.95
N VAL A 101 -3.93 -5.98 1.26
CA VAL A 101 -2.66 -5.49 1.79
C VAL A 101 -1.57 -5.71 0.75
N ILE A 102 -0.83 -4.64 0.46
CA ILE A 102 0.33 -4.65 -0.43
C ILE A 102 1.58 -4.36 0.41
N ALA A 103 2.58 -5.20 0.29
CA ALA A 103 3.89 -5.03 0.91
C ALA A 103 4.97 -5.62 0.00
N ASP A 104 6.16 -5.03 0.01
CA ASP A 104 7.29 -5.48 -0.83
C ASP A 104 6.91 -5.65 -2.30
N ASN A 105 6.15 -4.70 -2.83
CA ASN A 105 5.68 -4.64 -4.22
C ASN A 105 4.79 -5.83 -4.65
N SER A 106 4.20 -6.52 -3.69
CA SER A 106 3.30 -7.65 -3.92
C SER A 106 2.00 -7.51 -3.14
N ILE A 107 0.94 -8.11 -3.65
CA ILE A 107 -0.26 -8.34 -2.84
C ILE A 107 0.07 -9.48 -1.88
N ILE A 108 -0.06 -9.25 -0.58
CA ILE A 108 0.27 -10.24 0.45
C ILE A 108 -0.95 -10.82 1.16
N ALA A 109 -2.08 -10.15 1.08
CA ALA A 109 -3.34 -10.64 1.65
C ALA A 109 -4.54 -9.90 1.07
N ALA A 110 -5.71 -10.48 1.20
CA ALA A 110 -7.00 -9.86 0.89
C ALA A 110 -8.08 -10.30 1.89
N GLY A 111 -9.21 -9.60 1.91
CA GLY A 111 -10.26 -9.86 2.90
C GLY A 111 -9.81 -9.55 4.33
N CYS A 112 -8.88 -8.64 4.53
CA CYS A 112 -8.30 -8.32 5.83
C CYS A 112 -9.19 -7.37 6.62
N ILE A 113 -9.14 -7.50 7.95
CA ILE A 113 -9.86 -6.66 8.89
C ILE A 113 -8.92 -5.57 9.40
N LEU A 114 -9.31 -4.33 9.24
CA LEU A 114 -8.57 -3.16 9.73
C LEU A 114 -9.25 -2.55 10.95
N PRO A 115 -8.50 -1.87 11.84
CA PRO A 115 -9.10 -1.16 12.96
C PRO A 115 -10.00 -0.03 12.47
N VAL A 116 -11.16 0.13 13.10
CA VAL A 116 -12.17 1.11 12.73
C VAL A 116 -12.09 2.33 13.64
N ALA A 117 -12.03 3.52 13.06
CA ALA A 117 -12.09 4.76 13.82
C ALA A 117 -13.55 5.08 14.21
N TYR A 118 -13.82 5.15 15.52
CA TYR A 118 -15.17 5.38 16.04
C TYR A 118 -15.44 6.82 16.50
N ASN A 119 -14.45 7.49 17.05
CA ASN A 119 -14.58 8.82 17.66
C ASN A 119 -14.00 9.89 16.76
N THR A 120 -14.67 10.14 15.65
CA THR A 120 -14.22 11.15 14.71
C THR A 120 -15.35 12.14 14.42
N ASP A 121 -15.01 13.43 14.37
CA ASP A 121 -15.86 14.49 13.81
C ASP A 121 -16.07 14.33 12.30
N LEU A 122 -15.75 13.15 11.77
CA LEU A 122 -15.97 12.81 10.39
C LEU A 122 -17.47 12.80 10.07
N ASN A 123 -17.79 13.30 8.92
CA ASN A 123 -19.13 13.22 8.34
C ASN A 123 -19.78 11.86 8.64
N LYS A 124 -20.97 11.88 9.21
CA LYS A 124 -21.76 10.68 9.48
C LYS A 124 -22.05 9.85 8.22
N ASP A 125 -21.79 10.43 7.06
CA ASP A 125 -21.99 9.82 5.73
C ASP A 125 -20.83 8.93 5.28
N LEU A 126 -19.74 8.85 6.04
CA LEU A 126 -18.62 7.98 5.71
C LEU A 126 -18.93 6.52 6.03
N GLY A 127 -18.82 5.66 5.01
CA GLY A 127 -19.02 4.24 5.14
C GLY A 127 -17.91 3.54 5.94
N LEU A 128 -18.10 2.23 6.16
CA LEU A 128 -17.19 1.41 6.94
C LEU A 128 -15.76 1.36 6.35
N ARG A 129 -15.62 1.33 5.03
CA ARG A 129 -14.31 1.34 4.36
C ARG A 129 -13.50 2.59 4.71
N HIS A 130 -14.13 3.75 4.70
CA HIS A 130 -13.48 5.01 5.06
C HIS A 130 -13.04 5.02 6.53
N ARG A 131 -13.90 4.54 7.44
CA ARG A 131 -13.59 4.46 8.86
C ARG A 131 -12.48 3.46 9.17
N SER A 132 -12.44 2.33 8.45
CA SER A 132 -11.36 1.34 8.55
C SER A 132 -10.04 1.90 8.02
N ALA A 133 -10.07 2.64 6.91
CA ALA A 133 -8.88 3.31 6.40
C ALA A 133 -8.34 4.33 7.38
N LEU A 134 -9.21 5.15 7.95
CA LEU A 134 -8.80 6.13 8.94
C LEU A 134 -8.20 5.45 10.18
N GLY A 135 -8.84 4.39 10.68
CA GLY A 135 -8.35 3.63 11.84
C GLY A 135 -6.93 3.08 11.63
N LEU A 136 -6.67 2.46 10.50
CA LEU A 136 -5.33 1.97 10.17
C LEU A 136 -4.33 3.11 10.03
N SER A 137 -4.75 4.23 9.44
CA SER A 137 -3.88 5.40 9.26
C SER A 137 -3.47 6.08 10.57
N GLN A 138 -4.24 5.90 11.62
CA GLN A 138 -3.92 6.38 12.98
C GLN A 138 -2.88 5.50 13.67
N GLU A 139 -2.82 4.22 13.34
CA GLU A 139 -1.91 3.26 13.97
C GLU A 139 -0.63 3.00 13.17
N THR A 140 -0.63 3.28 11.88
CA THR A 140 0.48 2.98 10.97
C THR A 140 0.76 4.14 10.02
N ASP A 141 1.87 4.05 9.30
CA ASP A 141 2.23 4.96 8.21
C ASP A 141 1.81 4.45 6.82
N ALA A 142 0.90 3.46 6.78
CA ALA A 142 0.40 2.92 5.52
C ALA A 142 -0.29 3.98 4.67
N LYS A 143 -0.13 3.87 3.36
CA LYS A 143 -0.93 4.61 2.39
C LYS A 143 -2.17 3.80 2.06
N ILE A 144 -3.36 4.37 2.22
CA ILE A 144 -4.60 3.62 2.09
C ILE A 144 -5.50 4.27 1.06
N ILE A 145 -5.90 3.48 0.07
CA ILE A 145 -6.82 3.90 -1.00
C ILE A 145 -8.20 3.35 -0.70
N ILE A 146 -9.22 4.19 -0.81
CA ILE A 146 -10.61 3.83 -0.65
C ILE A 146 -11.39 4.18 -1.93
N ILE A 147 -12.19 3.25 -2.43
CA ILE A 147 -13.13 3.52 -3.52
C ILE A 147 -14.54 3.29 -3.00
N SER A 148 -15.39 4.31 -3.12
CA SER A 148 -16.78 4.27 -2.70
C SER A 148 -17.62 3.47 -3.69
N GLU A 149 -18.38 2.48 -3.22
CA GLU A 149 -19.29 1.74 -4.09
C GLU A 149 -20.56 2.53 -4.44
N GLU A 150 -20.92 3.52 -3.62
CA GLU A 150 -22.10 4.35 -3.91
C GLU A 150 -21.84 5.39 -4.99
N ARG A 151 -20.71 6.07 -4.92
CA ARG A 151 -20.35 7.22 -5.76
C ARG A 151 -19.26 6.94 -6.77
N GLY A 152 -18.48 5.85 -6.59
CA GLY A 152 -17.31 5.55 -7.42
C GLY A 152 -16.20 6.58 -7.26
N ARG A 153 -16.08 7.19 -6.09
CA ARG A 153 -15.09 8.21 -5.81
C ARG A 153 -13.89 7.63 -5.07
N ILE A 154 -12.72 8.18 -5.34
CA ILE A 154 -11.47 7.76 -4.73
C ILE A 154 -11.15 8.67 -3.55
N SER A 155 -10.80 8.07 -2.42
CA SER A 155 -10.31 8.76 -1.23
C SER A 155 -8.98 8.16 -0.80
N PHE A 156 -8.21 8.91 -0.04
CA PHE A 156 -6.88 8.51 0.42
C PHE A 156 -6.71 8.82 1.90
N ALA A 157 -6.26 7.85 2.68
CA ALA A 157 -5.99 8.02 4.10
C ALA A 157 -4.50 7.84 4.38
N TYR A 158 -3.94 8.74 5.18
CA TYR A 158 -2.54 8.72 5.56
C TYR A 158 -2.33 9.51 6.86
N ARG A 159 -1.60 8.94 7.80
CA ARG A 159 -1.23 9.55 9.09
C ARG A 159 -2.39 10.19 9.85
N GLY A 160 -3.52 9.48 9.93
CA GLY A 160 -4.69 9.92 10.68
C GLY A 160 -5.56 10.95 9.97
N GLU A 161 -5.26 11.27 8.72
CA GLU A 161 -6.06 12.16 7.88
C GLU A 161 -6.66 11.42 6.69
N ILE A 162 -7.86 11.79 6.30
CA ILE A 162 -8.54 11.27 5.12
C ILE A 162 -8.84 12.41 4.13
N HIS A 163 -8.40 12.21 2.90
CA HIS A 163 -8.64 13.13 1.79
C HIS A 163 -9.69 12.53 0.88
N GLN A 164 -10.89 13.10 0.88
CA GLN A 164 -12.02 12.60 0.11
C GLN A 164 -12.04 13.16 -1.29
N ASP A 165 -12.59 12.35 -2.22
CA ASP A 165 -12.88 12.79 -3.59
C ASP A 165 -11.65 13.39 -4.30
N ILE A 166 -10.53 12.66 -4.22
CA ILE A 166 -9.31 13.07 -4.92
C ILE A 166 -9.36 12.67 -6.39
N THR A 167 -8.65 13.42 -7.21
CA THR A 167 -8.48 13.10 -8.64
C THR A 167 -7.46 11.98 -8.83
N THR A 168 -7.48 11.36 -10.01
CA THR A 168 -6.48 10.34 -10.36
C THR A 168 -5.06 10.91 -10.39
N ASP A 169 -4.89 12.16 -10.82
CA ASP A 169 -3.59 12.83 -10.81
C ASP A 169 -3.08 13.05 -9.37
N GLU A 170 -3.97 13.46 -8.46
CA GLU A 170 -3.65 13.60 -7.04
C GLU A 170 -3.27 12.24 -6.42
N LEU A 171 -3.99 11.17 -6.75
CA LEU A 171 -3.68 9.83 -6.27
C LEU A 171 -2.28 9.39 -6.73
N GLN A 172 -1.94 9.62 -7.99
CA GLN A 172 -0.61 9.29 -8.52
C GLN A 172 0.50 10.01 -7.75
N LEU A 173 0.35 11.30 -7.51
CA LEU A 173 1.31 12.09 -6.74
C LEU A 173 1.47 11.56 -5.31
N LEU A 174 0.38 11.19 -4.66
CA LEU A 174 0.40 10.62 -3.30
C LEU A 174 1.08 9.26 -3.25
N LEU A 175 0.92 8.43 -4.28
CA LEU A 175 1.57 7.11 -4.37
C LEU A 175 3.06 7.23 -4.68
N GLU A 176 3.48 8.23 -5.44
CA GLU A 176 4.88 8.51 -5.79
C GLU A 176 5.67 9.14 -4.64
N GLY A 177 5.00 9.85 -3.74
CA GLY A 177 5.59 10.57 -2.60
C GLY A 177 6.03 9.70 -1.39
#